data_e75da0891495bcb36c896554b7104840
#
_entry.id   e75da0891495bcb36c896554b7104840
#
_cell.length_a   1.000
_cell.length_b   1.000
_cell.length_c   1.000
_cell.angle_alpha   90.00
_cell.angle_beta   90.00
_cell.angle_gamma   90.00
#
_symmetry.space_group_name_H-M   'P 1'
#
loop_
_entity.id
_entity.type
_entity.pdbx_description
1 polymer ?
#
loop_
_entity_poly.entity_id
_entity_poly.type
_entity_poly.pdbx_seq_one_letter_code
_entity_poly.pdbx_strand_id
1 'polypeptide(L)'
;MGLSDLIAGGMDATAATELLLNVVWTIVGATLVYFMQAGFAMCEAGFTRAKNTGNILMKNMMDFVLGSLFFFIFGFAIMHGTDWNGIIGIKGFFNPTTLADADGLFNGLPIGVFLIFHTVFCATSATIVSGSMAERTKFLAYLLYSAAISIFIYPVTGHWIWGGGWLAQMGFHDFAGSTAVHMVGGICALVGAKILGPRIGKYDKEGNARAIPGHNLSIAALGVFILWFCWFGFNCGSTTAASTNLGDIAMTTNLAAAAATLATLVVTWIRYGKPDVSMTFNGSLAGLVAITAGCDTVSNYSAIIIGLIAGILVVFSVEFFDKVAKIDDPVGAISVHGVCGFTGSILVGVFSPEYTLKTQVIGVLSTVDYVLVMAIIVFTIIDKTVGLRVTKEEELDGLDIHEHGCSAYADFNFRL
;
A
#
# COMPACT_ATOMS: atom_id res chain seq x y z
N MET A 1 25.54 7.33 18.67
CA MET A 1 26.50 6.45 19.36
C MET A 1 27.06 5.46 18.37
N GLY A 2 28.38 5.33 18.28
CA GLY A 2 29.04 4.29 17.49
C GLY A 2 29.30 3.03 18.34
N LEU A 3 29.93 2.02 17.75
CA LEU A 3 30.25 0.75 18.42
C LEU A 3 31.06 0.96 19.72
N SER A 4 32.07 1.83 19.67
CA SER A 4 32.90 2.17 20.85
C SER A 4 32.09 2.81 21.99
N ASP A 5 31.12 3.63 21.63
CA ASP A 5 30.31 4.33 22.64
C ASP A 5 29.35 3.37 23.34
N LEU A 6 28.76 2.42 22.58
CA LEU A 6 27.87 1.39 23.12
C LEU A 6 28.62 0.43 24.06
N ILE A 7 29.82 0.01 23.66
CA ILE A 7 30.67 -0.85 24.50
C ILE A 7 31.13 -0.10 25.78
N ALA A 8 31.52 1.16 25.66
CA ALA A 8 31.87 2.01 26.82
C ALA A 8 30.68 2.22 27.76
N GLY A 9 29.44 2.22 27.22
CA GLY A 9 28.19 2.25 28.00
C GLY A 9 27.82 0.91 28.65
N GLY A 10 28.63 -0.15 28.47
CA GLY A 10 28.45 -1.45 29.12
C GLY A 10 27.74 -2.51 28.29
N MET A 11 27.43 -2.23 27.01
CA MET A 11 26.85 -3.22 26.12
C MET A 11 27.92 -4.23 25.66
N ASP A 12 27.56 -5.52 25.60
CA ASP A 12 28.43 -6.52 25.02
C ASP A 12 28.73 -6.22 23.53
N ALA A 13 29.98 -6.48 23.10
CA ALA A 13 30.42 -6.14 21.74
C ALA A 13 29.61 -6.83 20.65
N THR A 14 29.14 -8.07 20.88
CA THR A 14 28.29 -8.80 19.95
C THR A 14 26.92 -8.15 19.85
N ALA A 15 26.28 -7.87 20.98
CA ALA A 15 24.98 -7.19 21.04
C ALA A 15 25.04 -5.78 20.43
N ALA A 16 26.10 -5.01 20.67
CA ALA A 16 26.31 -3.70 20.07
C ALA A 16 26.46 -3.78 18.54
N THR A 17 27.17 -4.78 18.04
CA THR A 17 27.33 -5.00 16.60
C THR A 17 26.00 -5.40 15.94
N GLU A 18 25.27 -6.32 16.57
CA GLU A 18 23.94 -6.75 16.09
C GLU A 18 22.97 -5.56 16.04
N LEU A 19 22.88 -4.75 17.11
CA LEU A 19 22.06 -3.54 17.13
C LEU A 19 22.39 -2.61 15.96
N LEU A 20 23.66 -2.34 15.70
CA LEU A 20 24.06 -1.45 14.61
C LEU A 20 23.73 -2.04 13.22
N LEU A 21 23.88 -3.34 13.02
CA LEU A 21 23.47 -4.01 11.78
C LEU A 21 21.96 -3.93 11.58
N ASN A 22 21.17 -4.15 12.64
CA ASN A 22 19.72 -4.03 12.60
C ASN A 22 19.28 -2.60 12.29
N VAL A 23 19.93 -1.59 12.87
CA VAL A 23 19.68 -0.16 12.57
C VAL A 23 19.96 0.14 11.10
N VAL A 24 21.13 -0.26 10.58
CA VAL A 24 21.49 0.00 9.18
C VAL A 24 20.51 -0.70 8.24
N TRP A 25 20.19 -1.97 8.49
CA TRP A 25 19.27 -2.71 7.66
C TRP A 25 17.87 -2.13 7.65
N THR A 26 17.33 -1.78 8.83
CA THR A 26 15.99 -1.18 8.94
C THR A 26 15.91 0.18 8.25
N ILE A 27 16.95 1.03 8.35
CA ILE A 27 17.00 2.31 7.63
C ILE A 27 17.09 2.08 6.11
N VAL A 28 17.86 1.11 5.64
CA VAL A 28 17.89 0.75 4.20
C VAL A 28 16.50 0.31 3.75
N GLY A 29 15.84 -0.57 4.50
CA GLY A 29 14.47 -0.99 4.23
C GLY A 29 13.50 0.20 4.18
N ALA A 30 13.51 1.06 5.19
CA ALA A 30 12.67 2.27 5.24
C ALA A 30 12.91 3.20 4.04
N THR A 31 14.18 3.39 3.63
CA THR A 31 14.53 4.24 2.50
C THR A 31 14.03 3.68 1.18
N LEU A 32 14.13 2.35 0.98
CA LEU A 32 13.55 1.68 -0.19
C LEU A 32 12.03 1.83 -0.21
N VAL A 33 11.34 1.62 0.92
CA VAL A 33 9.89 1.80 0.99
C VAL A 33 9.49 3.27 0.77
N TYR A 34 10.25 4.24 1.28
CA TYR A 34 10.06 5.64 0.93
C TYR A 34 10.14 5.88 -0.59
N PHE A 35 11.11 5.27 -1.25
CA PHE A 35 11.26 5.43 -2.71
C PHE A 35 10.12 4.79 -3.51
N MET A 36 9.30 3.91 -2.90
CA MET A 36 8.05 3.44 -3.51
C MET A 36 7.07 4.58 -3.81
N GLN A 37 7.13 5.72 -3.11
CA GLN A 37 6.32 6.89 -3.45
C GLN A 37 6.60 7.40 -4.88
N ALA A 38 7.85 7.39 -5.29
CA ALA A 38 8.22 7.70 -6.68
C ALA A 38 7.69 6.62 -7.65
N GLY A 39 7.74 5.35 -7.24
CA GLY A 39 7.18 4.23 -8.00
C GLY A 39 5.67 4.37 -8.23
N PHE A 40 4.89 4.63 -7.16
CA PHE A 40 3.46 4.90 -7.25
C PHE A 40 3.15 6.11 -8.11
N ALA A 41 3.84 7.24 -7.88
CA ALA A 41 3.66 8.46 -8.66
C ALA A 41 3.85 8.23 -10.16
N MET A 42 4.89 7.50 -10.58
CA MET A 42 5.16 7.20 -11.98
C MET A 42 4.15 6.19 -12.54
N CYS A 43 3.80 5.15 -11.80
CA CYS A 43 2.81 4.17 -12.20
C CYS A 43 1.43 4.82 -12.44
N GLU A 44 0.95 5.58 -11.46
CA GLU A 44 -0.32 6.30 -11.54
C GLU A 44 -0.33 7.34 -12.67
N ALA A 45 0.72 8.17 -12.77
CA ALA A 45 0.85 9.16 -13.84
C ALA A 45 0.78 8.51 -15.20
N GLY A 46 1.51 7.40 -15.40
CA GLY A 46 1.52 6.71 -16.67
C GLY A 46 0.20 6.06 -17.07
N PHE A 47 -0.57 5.54 -16.10
CA PHE A 47 -1.88 4.92 -16.32
C PHE A 47 -3.04 5.89 -16.41
N THR A 48 -2.82 7.17 -16.18
CA THR A 48 -3.84 8.22 -16.25
C THR A 48 -3.60 9.17 -17.42
N ARG A 49 -4.53 10.11 -17.66
CA ARG A 49 -4.42 11.07 -18.77
C ARG A 49 -3.44 12.20 -18.41
N ALA A 50 -2.67 12.64 -19.40
CA ALA A 50 -1.59 13.62 -19.29
C ALA A 50 -1.99 14.93 -18.57
N LYS A 51 -3.22 15.38 -18.74
CA LYS A 51 -3.77 16.60 -18.15
C LYS A 51 -3.96 16.57 -16.63
N ASN A 52 -3.68 15.43 -16.00
CA ASN A 52 -3.77 15.22 -14.56
C ASN A 52 -2.43 14.81 -13.92
N THR A 53 -1.34 14.81 -14.69
CA THR A 53 -0.04 14.30 -14.22
C THR A 53 0.52 15.11 -13.05
N GLY A 54 0.46 16.44 -13.12
CA GLY A 54 0.91 17.33 -12.03
C GLY A 54 0.11 17.11 -10.75
N ASN A 55 -1.21 16.97 -10.86
CA ASN A 55 -2.08 16.65 -9.75
C ASN A 55 -1.72 15.30 -9.10
N ILE A 56 -1.42 14.27 -9.90
CA ILE A 56 -1.01 12.96 -9.39
C ILE A 56 0.32 13.03 -8.66
N LEU A 57 1.32 13.71 -9.24
CA LEU A 57 2.62 13.87 -8.59
C LEU A 57 2.50 14.61 -7.26
N MET A 58 1.68 15.68 -7.21
CA MET A 58 1.41 16.44 -5.98
C MET A 58 0.69 15.57 -4.94
N LYS A 59 -0.29 14.77 -5.33
CA LYS A 59 -0.99 13.85 -4.41
C LYS A 59 -0.03 12.85 -3.76
N ASN A 60 0.78 12.18 -4.56
CA ASN A 60 1.75 11.19 -4.06
C ASN A 60 2.81 11.83 -3.14
N MET A 61 3.23 13.08 -3.40
CA MET A 61 4.09 13.82 -2.48
C MET A 61 3.38 14.10 -1.15
N MET A 62 2.12 14.54 -1.22
CA MET A 62 1.36 14.91 -0.03
C MET A 62 0.94 13.71 0.82
N ASP A 63 0.78 12.51 0.27
CA ASP A 63 0.57 11.30 1.07
C ASP A 63 1.71 11.05 2.04
N PHE A 64 2.93 11.15 1.54
CA PHE A 64 4.10 10.98 2.40
C PHE A 64 4.21 12.10 3.44
N VAL A 65 3.95 13.34 3.05
CA VAL A 65 4.01 14.51 3.95
C VAL A 65 2.98 14.38 5.07
N LEU A 66 1.71 14.11 4.71
CA LEU A 66 0.62 13.98 5.67
C LEU A 66 0.78 12.70 6.51
N GLY A 67 1.14 11.57 5.87
CA GLY A 67 1.44 10.34 6.55
C GLY A 67 2.54 10.52 7.60
N SER A 68 3.64 11.19 7.24
CA SER A 68 4.74 11.46 8.18
C SER A 68 4.29 12.29 9.37
N LEU A 69 3.57 13.40 9.14
CA LEU A 69 3.15 14.30 10.22
C LEU A 69 2.08 13.67 11.12
N PHE A 70 1.01 13.15 10.54
CA PHE A 70 -0.12 12.63 11.32
C PHE A 70 0.16 11.28 11.95
N PHE A 71 0.96 10.44 11.32
CA PHE A 71 1.40 9.20 11.93
C PHE A 71 2.32 9.47 13.12
N PHE A 72 3.25 10.43 13.02
CA PHE A 72 4.09 10.85 14.14
C PHE A 72 3.26 11.39 15.31
N ILE A 73 2.29 12.27 15.03
CA ILE A 73 1.53 12.96 16.09
C ILE A 73 0.51 12.02 16.77
N PHE A 74 -0.17 11.18 15.98
CA PHE A 74 -1.31 10.38 16.42
C PHE A 74 -1.17 8.88 16.10
N GLY A 75 -0.85 8.56 14.84
CA GLY A 75 -0.95 7.20 14.33
C GLY A 75 -0.03 6.22 15.04
N PHE A 76 1.22 6.61 15.31
CA PHE A 76 2.16 5.74 16.02
C PHE A 76 1.70 5.41 17.43
N ALA A 77 1.12 6.37 18.15
CA ALA A 77 0.55 6.17 19.48
C ALA A 77 -0.64 5.18 19.46
N ILE A 78 -1.50 5.31 18.46
CA ILE A 78 -2.64 4.37 18.26
C ILE A 78 -2.14 2.98 17.90
N MET A 79 -1.10 2.89 17.06
CA MET A 79 -0.58 1.62 16.57
C MET A 79 0.29 0.89 17.58
N HIS A 80 1.21 1.59 18.23
CA HIS A 80 2.27 1.01 19.06
C HIS A 80 2.29 1.50 20.49
N GLY A 81 1.34 2.33 20.90
CA GLY A 81 1.20 2.78 22.28
C GLY A 81 0.80 1.64 23.22
N THR A 82 0.75 1.93 24.51
CA THR A 82 0.29 0.95 25.52
C THR A 82 -1.07 0.41 25.11
N ASP A 83 -1.17 -0.90 24.97
CA ASP A 83 -2.40 -1.57 24.53
C ASP A 83 -3.59 -1.28 25.48
N TRP A 84 -4.73 -0.98 24.87
CA TRP A 84 -6.02 -0.90 25.53
C TRP A 84 -6.96 -1.98 24.98
N ASN A 85 -7.09 -3.05 25.75
CA ASN A 85 -7.98 -4.20 25.48
C ASN A 85 -7.78 -4.85 24.10
N GLY A 86 -6.59 -4.82 23.54
CA GLY A 86 -6.29 -5.39 22.22
C GLY A 86 -6.80 -4.55 21.05
N ILE A 87 -7.37 -3.35 21.29
CA ILE A 87 -8.08 -2.57 20.27
C ILE A 87 -7.22 -1.44 19.72
N ILE A 88 -6.59 -0.64 20.60
CA ILE A 88 -5.76 0.52 20.23
C ILE A 88 -4.67 0.77 21.28
N GLY A 89 -3.61 1.45 20.86
CA GLY A 89 -2.66 2.08 21.77
C GLY A 89 -3.19 3.41 22.31
N ILE A 90 -2.88 3.73 23.59
CA ILE A 90 -3.40 4.93 24.27
C ILE A 90 -2.32 5.85 24.85
N LYS A 91 -1.03 5.61 24.57
CA LYS A 91 0.09 6.44 25.03
C LYS A 91 1.02 6.79 23.87
N GLY A 92 1.78 7.86 24.02
CA GLY A 92 2.78 8.32 23.04
C GLY A 92 2.26 9.37 22.06
N PHE A 93 1.05 9.90 22.25
CA PHE A 93 0.50 10.98 21.44
C PHE A 93 1.39 12.22 21.50
N PHE A 94 1.56 12.90 20.38
CA PHE A 94 2.40 14.09 20.17
C PHE A 94 3.90 13.89 20.41
N ASN A 95 4.30 12.84 21.13
CA ASN A 95 5.69 12.52 21.40
C ASN A 95 5.90 11.01 21.50
N PRO A 96 6.01 10.30 20.37
CA PRO A 96 6.20 8.84 20.34
C PRO A 96 7.48 8.38 21.06
N THR A 97 8.50 9.25 21.21
CA THR A 97 9.75 8.90 21.88
C THR A 97 9.57 8.52 23.36
N THR A 98 8.44 8.89 23.96
CA THR A 98 8.07 8.49 25.33
C THR A 98 7.71 7.01 25.47
N LEU A 99 7.60 6.28 24.36
CA LEU A 99 7.35 4.83 24.35
C LEU A 99 8.65 4.02 24.41
N ALA A 100 9.81 4.66 24.20
CA ALA A 100 11.10 3.99 24.32
C ALA A 100 11.39 3.60 25.77
N ASP A 101 12.18 2.52 25.94
CA ASP A 101 12.73 2.10 27.21
C ASP A 101 13.83 3.05 27.70
N ALA A 102 14.48 2.71 28.82
CA ALA A 102 15.53 3.53 29.44
C ALA A 102 16.77 3.70 28.52
N ASP A 103 17.00 2.77 27.62
CA ASP A 103 18.11 2.79 26.65
C ASP A 103 17.73 3.48 25.33
N GLY A 104 16.51 4.03 25.22
CA GLY A 104 15.98 4.69 24.02
C GLY A 104 15.55 3.72 22.93
N LEU A 105 15.35 2.45 23.28
CA LEU A 105 14.94 1.40 22.35
C LEU A 105 13.43 1.15 22.42
N PHE A 106 12.89 0.75 21.28
CA PHE A 106 11.54 0.24 21.14
C PHE A 106 11.56 -0.97 20.20
N ASN A 107 11.06 -2.12 20.66
CA ASN A 107 11.16 -3.40 19.96
C ASN A 107 12.60 -3.73 19.50
N GLY A 108 13.59 -3.46 20.36
CA GLY A 108 15.00 -3.77 20.08
C GLY A 108 15.73 -2.82 19.12
N LEU A 109 15.08 -1.74 18.68
CA LEU A 109 15.66 -0.71 17.82
C LEU A 109 15.57 0.68 18.47
N PRO A 110 16.48 1.62 18.17
CA PRO A 110 16.26 3.02 18.52
C PRO A 110 14.89 3.47 17.98
N ILE A 111 14.08 4.09 18.85
CA ILE A 111 12.68 4.39 18.52
C ILE A 111 12.51 5.21 17.24
N GLY A 112 13.46 6.11 16.91
CA GLY A 112 13.43 6.86 15.65
C GLY A 112 13.57 5.98 14.41
N VAL A 113 14.34 4.88 14.50
CA VAL A 113 14.51 3.90 13.42
C VAL A 113 13.22 3.11 13.22
N PHE A 114 12.63 2.62 14.31
CA PHE A 114 11.36 1.90 14.26
C PHE A 114 10.21 2.79 13.77
N LEU A 115 10.17 4.04 14.23
CA LEU A 115 9.15 5.02 13.85
C LEU A 115 9.20 5.34 12.35
N ILE A 116 10.37 5.67 11.80
CA ILE A 116 10.47 5.98 10.35
C ILE A 116 10.10 4.77 9.48
N PHE A 117 10.46 3.56 9.91
CA PHE A 117 10.08 2.34 9.19
C PHE A 117 8.55 2.20 9.12
N HIS A 118 7.82 2.36 10.22
CA HIS A 118 6.36 2.30 10.22
C HIS A 118 5.69 3.51 9.55
N THR A 119 6.35 4.68 9.53
CA THR A 119 5.85 5.87 8.82
C THR A 119 5.73 5.63 7.32
N VAL A 120 6.72 5.02 6.69
CA VAL A 120 6.69 4.75 5.24
C VAL A 120 5.63 3.72 4.87
N PHE A 121 5.30 2.78 5.74
CA PHE A 121 4.19 1.84 5.57
C PHE A 121 2.82 2.51 5.69
N CYS A 122 2.67 3.42 6.66
CA CYS A 122 1.47 4.24 6.80
C CYS A 122 1.19 5.05 5.52
N ALA A 123 2.18 5.76 5.02
CA ALA A 123 2.06 6.53 3.79
C ALA A 123 1.66 5.65 2.59
N THR A 124 2.22 4.44 2.49
CA THR A 124 1.87 3.49 1.42
C THR A 124 0.39 3.12 1.45
N SER A 125 -0.23 2.92 2.63
CA SER A 125 -1.65 2.58 2.72
C SER A 125 -2.57 3.70 2.19
N ALA A 126 -2.20 4.96 2.38
CA ALA A 126 -2.93 6.13 1.87
C ALA A 126 -2.70 6.32 0.36
N THR A 127 -1.46 6.14 -0.11
CA THR A 127 -1.08 6.27 -1.53
C THR A 127 -1.89 5.34 -2.44
N ILE A 128 -2.18 4.10 -2.01
CA ILE A 128 -2.97 3.12 -2.78
C ILE A 128 -4.33 3.70 -3.20
N VAL A 129 -4.95 4.53 -2.38
CA VAL A 129 -6.27 5.13 -2.67
C VAL A 129 -6.18 6.17 -3.79
N SER A 130 -5.04 6.84 -3.93
CA SER A 130 -4.81 7.90 -4.92
C SER A 130 -5.17 7.45 -6.33
N GLY A 131 -4.67 6.29 -6.75
CA GLY A 131 -4.83 5.78 -8.11
C GLY A 131 -6.28 5.47 -8.47
N SER A 132 -7.06 4.87 -7.56
CA SER A 132 -8.45 4.50 -7.82
C SER A 132 -9.37 5.71 -7.98
N MET A 133 -9.03 6.83 -7.35
CA MET A 133 -9.80 8.08 -7.34
C MET A 133 -9.23 9.14 -8.28
N ALA A 134 -8.22 8.79 -9.08
CA ALA A 134 -7.52 9.71 -9.96
C ALA A 134 -8.43 10.38 -10.99
N GLU A 135 -8.02 11.55 -11.46
CA GLU A 135 -8.61 12.36 -12.54
C GLU A 135 -9.91 13.12 -12.21
N ARG A 136 -10.55 12.87 -11.04
CA ARG A 136 -11.85 13.48 -10.70
C ARG A 136 -12.03 13.85 -9.23
N THR A 137 -11.00 13.66 -8.40
CA THR A 137 -11.06 13.97 -6.95
C THR A 137 -10.53 15.37 -6.67
N LYS A 138 -11.24 16.16 -5.86
CA LYS A 138 -10.74 17.44 -5.34
C LYS A 138 -9.48 17.24 -4.52
N PHE A 139 -8.48 18.09 -4.71
CA PHE A 139 -7.22 18.00 -3.99
C PHE A 139 -7.39 18.13 -2.48
N LEU A 140 -8.24 19.05 -2.01
CA LEU A 140 -8.55 19.18 -0.57
C LEU A 140 -9.16 17.90 0.02
N ALA A 141 -10.09 17.26 -0.70
CA ALA A 141 -10.69 16.01 -0.26
C ALA A 141 -9.64 14.90 -0.14
N TYR A 142 -8.69 14.87 -1.07
CA TYR A 142 -7.54 13.98 -1.04
C TYR A 142 -6.71 14.15 0.23
N LEU A 143 -6.34 15.39 0.58
CA LEU A 143 -5.57 15.67 1.80
C LEU A 143 -6.29 15.20 3.06
N LEU A 144 -7.62 15.40 3.12
CA LEU A 144 -8.43 15.02 4.28
C LEU A 144 -8.52 13.51 4.46
N TYR A 145 -8.76 12.74 3.39
CA TYR A 145 -8.83 11.29 3.56
C TYR A 145 -7.45 10.65 3.80
N SER A 146 -6.39 11.17 3.20
CA SER A 146 -5.02 10.73 3.48
C SER A 146 -4.67 10.92 4.96
N ALA A 147 -5.01 12.08 5.53
CA ALA A 147 -4.88 12.34 6.97
C ALA A 147 -5.72 11.36 7.81
N ALA A 148 -6.99 11.13 7.44
CA ALA A 148 -7.88 10.23 8.18
C ALA A 148 -7.40 8.77 8.14
N ILE A 149 -6.87 8.29 7.02
CA ILE A 149 -6.28 6.96 6.91
C ILE A 149 -5.07 6.86 7.84
N SER A 150 -4.19 7.86 7.84
CA SER A 150 -2.97 7.88 8.65
C SER A 150 -3.20 8.01 10.15
N ILE A 151 -4.35 8.57 10.57
CA ILE A 151 -4.70 8.75 11.99
C ILE A 151 -5.56 7.58 12.50
N PHE A 152 -6.58 7.17 11.76
CA PHE A 152 -7.65 6.32 12.30
C PHE A 152 -7.72 4.93 11.67
N ILE A 153 -7.54 4.81 10.34
CA ILE A 153 -7.82 3.53 9.67
C ILE A 153 -6.62 2.60 9.76
N TYR A 154 -5.49 3.03 9.20
CA TYR A 154 -4.26 2.23 9.19
C TYR A 154 -3.72 1.93 10.60
N PRO A 155 -3.60 2.90 11.54
CA PRO A 155 -3.00 2.60 12.82
C PRO A 155 -3.80 1.63 13.69
N VAL A 156 -5.13 1.63 13.60
CA VAL A 156 -5.96 0.70 14.37
C VAL A 156 -5.78 -0.73 13.86
N THR A 157 -5.84 -0.95 12.55
CA THR A 157 -5.57 -2.28 11.97
C THR A 157 -4.13 -2.71 12.20
N GLY A 158 -3.18 -1.77 12.11
CA GLY A 158 -1.78 -1.99 12.45
C GLY A 158 -1.57 -2.38 13.92
N HIS A 159 -2.33 -1.79 14.85
CA HIS A 159 -2.32 -2.19 16.25
C HIS A 159 -2.80 -3.63 16.44
N TRP A 160 -3.90 -3.99 15.79
CA TRP A 160 -4.42 -5.35 15.85
C TRP A 160 -3.42 -6.40 15.39
N ILE A 161 -2.64 -6.10 14.35
CA ILE A 161 -1.76 -7.04 13.64
C ILE A 161 -0.32 -6.99 14.19
N TRP A 162 0.24 -5.80 14.40
CA TRP A 162 1.65 -5.59 14.74
C TRP A 162 1.88 -4.88 16.07
N GLY A 163 0.88 -4.16 16.59
CA GLY A 163 0.97 -3.40 17.84
C GLY A 163 0.67 -4.21 19.10
N GLY A 164 0.59 -5.53 19.02
CA GLY A 164 0.24 -6.41 20.14
C GLY A 164 -1.25 -6.52 20.42
N GLY A 165 -2.11 -6.04 19.50
CA GLY A 165 -3.56 -6.12 19.61
C GLY A 165 -4.13 -7.53 19.45
N TRP A 166 -5.45 -7.63 19.47
CA TRP A 166 -6.16 -8.91 19.59
C TRP A 166 -5.92 -9.91 18.44
N LEU A 167 -5.65 -9.43 17.21
CA LEU A 167 -5.32 -10.31 16.09
C LEU A 167 -3.94 -10.95 16.26
N ALA A 168 -2.94 -10.16 16.68
CA ALA A 168 -1.61 -10.68 17.03
C ALA A 168 -1.71 -11.73 18.15
N GLN A 169 -2.48 -11.42 19.21
CA GLN A 169 -2.71 -12.34 20.34
C GLN A 169 -3.42 -13.63 19.92
N MET A 170 -4.25 -13.59 18.88
CA MET A 170 -4.91 -14.77 18.31
C MET A 170 -3.99 -15.58 17.38
N GLY A 171 -2.82 -15.06 17.01
CA GLY A 171 -1.87 -15.69 16.09
C GLY A 171 -2.17 -15.41 14.61
N PHE A 172 -2.85 -14.31 14.28
CA PHE A 172 -2.97 -13.84 12.91
C PHE A 172 -1.59 -13.40 12.39
N HIS A 173 -1.22 -13.85 11.21
CA HIS A 173 0.06 -13.53 10.60
C HIS A 173 -0.11 -12.70 9.33
N ASP A 174 0.55 -11.57 9.34
CA ASP A 174 0.75 -10.70 8.18
C ASP A 174 2.13 -10.06 8.31
N PHE A 175 3.14 -10.73 7.72
CA PHE A 175 4.53 -10.39 7.95
C PHE A 175 4.86 -8.95 7.56
N ALA A 176 4.54 -8.58 6.32
CA ALA A 176 4.91 -7.26 5.82
C ALA A 176 3.71 -6.40 5.36
N GLY A 177 2.45 -6.89 5.43
CA GLY A 177 1.28 -6.02 5.26
C GLY A 177 0.40 -6.26 4.05
N SER A 178 0.23 -7.51 3.57
CA SER A 178 -0.84 -7.79 2.59
C SER A 178 -2.19 -7.30 3.10
N THR A 179 -2.48 -7.52 4.39
CA THR A 179 -3.69 -7.05 5.07
C THR A 179 -3.50 -5.61 5.58
N ALA A 180 -2.51 -5.40 6.46
CA ALA A 180 -2.35 -4.16 7.23
C ALA A 180 -2.14 -2.92 6.35
N VAL A 181 -1.49 -3.07 5.19
CA VAL A 181 -1.19 -1.97 4.26
C VAL A 181 -2.05 -2.08 3.00
N HIS A 182 -1.89 -3.18 2.25
CA HIS A 182 -2.44 -3.27 0.91
C HIS A 182 -3.94 -3.46 0.90
N MET A 183 -4.48 -4.39 1.68
CA MET A 183 -5.92 -4.61 1.75
C MET A 183 -6.63 -3.39 2.37
N VAL A 184 -6.05 -2.78 3.40
CA VAL A 184 -6.57 -1.52 3.99
C VAL A 184 -6.68 -0.43 2.92
N GLY A 185 -5.59 -0.14 2.20
CA GLY A 185 -5.62 0.82 1.10
C GLY A 185 -6.59 0.44 -0.01
N GLY A 186 -6.63 -0.83 -0.40
CA GLY A 186 -7.51 -1.34 -1.46
C GLY A 186 -9.00 -1.26 -1.13
N ILE A 187 -9.41 -1.47 0.14
CA ILE A 187 -10.80 -1.31 0.59
C ILE A 187 -11.17 0.18 0.67
N CYS A 188 -10.28 1.03 1.17
CA CYS A 188 -10.48 2.49 1.12
C CYS A 188 -10.62 2.97 -0.34
N ALA A 189 -9.83 2.44 -1.26
CA ALA A 189 -9.91 2.69 -2.69
C ALA A 189 -11.28 2.28 -3.28
N LEU A 190 -11.77 1.10 -2.90
CA LEU A 190 -13.08 0.59 -3.32
C LEU A 190 -14.22 1.51 -2.87
N VAL A 191 -14.24 1.88 -1.59
CA VAL A 191 -15.29 2.74 -1.03
C VAL A 191 -15.20 4.15 -1.63
N GLY A 192 -13.99 4.72 -1.69
CA GLY A 192 -13.75 6.04 -2.25
C GLY A 192 -14.18 6.13 -3.72
N ALA A 193 -13.75 5.19 -4.56
CA ALA A 193 -14.13 5.13 -5.97
C ALA A 193 -15.63 4.94 -6.17
N LYS A 194 -16.30 4.15 -5.31
CA LYS A 194 -17.75 3.92 -5.37
C LYS A 194 -18.55 5.18 -5.05
N ILE A 195 -18.18 5.91 -3.99
CA ILE A 195 -18.87 7.15 -3.58
C ILE A 195 -18.59 8.27 -4.58
N LEU A 196 -17.34 8.41 -5.03
CA LEU A 196 -16.93 9.43 -6.02
C LEU A 196 -17.61 9.26 -7.38
N GLY A 197 -17.88 8.02 -7.78
CA GLY A 197 -18.44 7.66 -9.08
C GLY A 197 -17.40 7.61 -10.21
N PRO A 198 -17.81 7.11 -11.39
CA PRO A 198 -16.92 6.92 -12.53
C PRO A 198 -16.52 8.23 -13.20
N ARG A 199 -15.37 8.22 -13.89
CA ARG A 199 -14.93 9.32 -14.77
C ARG A 199 -15.94 9.57 -15.90
N ILE A 200 -16.04 10.82 -16.32
CA ILE A 200 -16.89 11.21 -17.45
C ILE A 200 -16.49 10.41 -18.70
N GLY A 201 -17.46 9.75 -19.31
CA GLY A 201 -17.27 8.93 -20.50
C GLY A 201 -16.77 7.49 -20.25
N LYS A 202 -16.61 7.08 -18.98
CA LYS A 202 -16.20 5.70 -18.64
C LYS A 202 -17.24 4.66 -19.05
N TYR A 203 -18.50 4.99 -18.93
CA TYR A 203 -19.61 4.11 -19.37
C TYR A 203 -20.43 4.80 -20.45
N ASP A 204 -20.91 4.03 -21.44
CA ASP A 204 -21.88 4.52 -22.43
C ASP A 204 -23.30 4.58 -21.87
N LYS A 205 -24.26 4.96 -22.70
CA LYS A 205 -25.67 5.09 -22.32
C LYS A 205 -26.29 3.73 -21.96
N GLU A 206 -25.79 2.66 -22.53
CA GLU A 206 -26.18 1.27 -22.29
C GLU A 206 -25.49 0.69 -21.06
N GLY A 207 -24.52 1.42 -20.47
CA GLY A 207 -23.76 1.04 -19.29
C GLY A 207 -22.57 0.11 -19.59
N ASN A 208 -22.11 0.02 -20.86
CA ASN A 208 -20.91 -0.72 -21.18
C ASN A 208 -19.67 0.09 -20.86
N ALA A 209 -18.66 -0.58 -20.31
CA ALA A 209 -17.40 0.05 -19.97
C ALA A 209 -16.60 0.44 -21.22
N ARG A 210 -16.05 1.65 -21.22
CA ARG A 210 -15.13 2.16 -22.24
C ARG A 210 -13.73 2.26 -21.68
N ALA A 211 -12.74 1.87 -22.48
CA ALA A 211 -11.34 2.06 -22.11
C ALA A 211 -10.99 3.56 -22.11
N ILE A 212 -10.38 4.02 -21.02
CA ILE A 212 -9.73 5.33 -20.92
C ILE A 212 -8.23 5.04 -20.72
N PRO A 213 -7.44 4.95 -21.81
CA PRO A 213 -6.04 4.55 -21.71
C PRO A 213 -5.20 5.61 -20.99
N GLY A 214 -4.17 5.14 -20.29
CA GLY A 214 -3.12 5.99 -19.78
C GLY A 214 -2.31 6.65 -20.90
N HIS A 215 -1.68 7.78 -20.57
CA HIS A 215 -0.98 8.55 -21.60
C HIS A 215 0.46 8.06 -21.84
N ASN A 216 1.07 7.33 -20.90
CA ASN A 216 2.50 7.00 -21.01
C ASN A 216 2.85 5.67 -20.31
N LEU A 217 2.80 4.58 -21.09
CA LEU A 217 3.15 3.26 -20.58
C LEU A 217 4.62 3.13 -20.21
N SER A 218 5.53 3.94 -20.77
CA SER A 218 6.95 3.89 -20.39
C SER A 218 7.18 4.45 -18.98
N ILE A 219 6.48 5.51 -18.60
CA ILE A 219 6.50 6.05 -17.24
C ILE A 219 5.84 5.05 -16.28
N ALA A 220 4.71 4.44 -16.66
CA ALA A 220 4.07 3.40 -15.86
C ALA A 220 5.02 2.22 -15.62
N ALA A 221 5.71 1.74 -16.65
CA ALA A 221 6.70 0.68 -16.54
C ALA A 221 7.82 1.04 -15.56
N LEU A 222 8.38 2.25 -15.67
CA LEU A 222 9.39 2.74 -14.74
C LEU A 222 8.87 2.68 -13.29
N GLY A 223 7.65 3.15 -13.07
CA GLY A 223 6.99 3.07 -11.75
C GLY A 223 6.91 1.64 -11.22
N VAL A 224 6.48 0.69 -12.05
CA VAL A 224 6.38 -0.72 -11.67
C VAL A 224 7.75 -1.33 -11.36
N PHE A 225 8.80 -1.03 -12.14
CA PHE A 225 10.16 -1.50 -11.84
C PHE A 225 10.69 -0.92 -10.52
N ILE A 226 10.43 0.37 -10.24
CA ILE A 226 10.80 0.99 -8.96
C ILE A 226 10.05 0.27 -7.82
N LEU A 227 8.74 0.03 -7.95
CA LEU A 227 7.94 -0.67 -6.95
C LEU A 227 8.47 -2.09 -6.69
N TRP A 228 8.77 -2.86 -7.73
CA TRP A 228 9.33 -4.21 -7.57
C TRP A 228 10.69 -4.18 -6.87
N PHE A 229 11.61 -3.31 -7.32
CA PHE A 229 12.91 -3.14 -6.67
C PHE A 229 12.78 -2.76 -5.20
N CYS A 230 11.93 -1.80 -4.89
CA CYS A 230 11.72 -1.34 -3.51
C CYS A 230 10.99 -2.37 -2.64
N TRP A 231 10.29 -3.35 -3.25
CA TRP A 231 9.61 -4.40 -2.51
C TRP A 231 10.57 -5.34 -1.77
N PHE A 232 11.81 -5.43 -2.21
CA PHE A 232 12.85 -6.08 -1.42
C PHE A 232 13.08 -5.35 -0.08
N GLY A 233 13.02 -4.02 -0.08
CA GLY A 233 13.02 -3.23 1.16
C GLY A 233 11.74 -3.39 1.97
N PHE A 234 10.60 -3.49 1.29
CA PHE A 234 9.30 -3.67 1.94
C PHE A 234 9.24 -5.02 2.69
N ASN A 235 9.51 -6.12 2.01
CA ASN A 235 9.42 -7.46 2.59
C ASN A 235 10.64 -7.81 3.44
N CYS A 236 11.86 -7.76 2.89
CA CYS A 236 13.05 -8.09 3.67
C CYS A 236 13.30 -7.10 4.81
N GLY A 237 12.97 -5.79 4.61
CA GLY A 237 13.08 -4.79 5.66
C GLY A 237 12.16 -5.04 6.86
N SER A 238 11.03 -5.74 6.65
CA SER A 238 10.08 -6.08 7.71
C SER A 238 10.62 -7.05 8.76
N THR A 239 11.78 -7.68 8.53
CA THR A 239 12.52 -8.37 9.61
C THR A 239 12.95 -7.42 10.71
N THR A 240 13.14 -6.13 10.41
CA THR A 240 13.73 -5.12 11.30
C THR A 240 15.07 -5.56 11.91
N ALA A 241 15.68 -6.57 11.32
CA ALA A 241 16.93 -7.19 11.78
C ALA A 241 17.76 -7.72 10.60
N ALA A 242 19.07 -7.66 10.70
CA ALA A 242 19.98 -8.31 9.79
C ALA A 242 20.04 -9.81 10.15
N SER A 243 19.39 -10.63 9.34
CA SER A 243 19.26 -12.06 9.59
C SER A 243 19.54 -12.90 8.33
N THR A 244 19.80 -14.20 8.51
CA THR A 244 20.12 -15.11 7.39
C THR A 244 18.92 -15.41 6.50
N ASN A 245 17.68 -15.24 6.98
CA ASN A 245 16.45 -15.49 6.22
C ASN A 245 16.13 -14.38 5.19
N LEU A 246 16.87 -13.28 5.16
CA LEU A 246 16.66 -12.20 4.17
C LEU A 246 16.73 -12.72 2.73
N GLY A 247 17.61 -13.70 2.47
CA GLY A 247 17.73 -14.34 1.16
C GLY A 247 16.47 -15.11 0.76
N ASP A 248 15.87 -15.84 1.70
CA ASP A 248 14.64 -16.60 1.47
C ASP A 248 13.45 -15.68 1.23
N ILE A 249 13.30 -14.62 2.04
CA ILE A 249 12.25 -13.61 1.86
C ILE A 249 12.39 -12.88 0.51
N ALA A 250 13.61 -12.54 0.11
CA ALA A 250 13.86 -11.95 -1.20
C ALA A 250 13.48 -12.90 -2.35
N MET A 251 13.81 -14.19 -2.21
CA MET A 251 13.53 -15.19 -3.22
C MET A 251 12.03 -15.44 -3.35
N THR A 252 11.28 -15.65 -2.25
CA THR A 252 9.83 -15.85 -2.28
C THR A 252 9.13 -14.63 -2.86
N THR A 253 9.54 -13.40 -2.49
CA THR A 253 9.04 -12.15 -3.03
C THR A 253 9.21 -12.09 -4.55
N ASN A 254 10.42 -12.35 -5.05
CA ASN A 254 10.74 -12.29 -6.47
C ASN A 254 10.01 -13.37 -7.28
N LEU A 255 9.94 -14.61 -6.77
CA LEU A 255 9.29 -15.72 -7.46
C LEU A 255 7.78 -15.52 -7.60
N ALA A 256 7.11 -15.00 -6.56
CA ALA A 256 5.68 -14.69 -6.64
C ALA A 256 5.39 -13.59 -7.66
N ALA A 257 6.18 -12.52 -7.66
CA ALA A 257 6.03 -11.44 -8.64
C ALA A 257 6.23 -11.94 -10.07
N ALA A 258 7.30 -12.71 -10.33
CA ALA A 258 7.60 -13.26 -11.65
C ALA A 258 6.49 -14.22 -12.14
N ALA A 259 6.02 -15.11 -11.26
CA ALA A 259 4.95 -16.06 -11.57
C ALA A 259 3.62 -15.34 -11.88
N ALA A 260 3.27 -14.31 -11.10
CA ALA A 260 2.06 -13.52 -11.32
C ALA A 260 2.13 -12.74 -12.64
N THR A 261 3.28 -12.13 -12.94
CA THR A 261 3.51 -11.43 -14.20
C THR A 261 3.28 -12.35 -15.40
N LEU A 262 3.90 -13.54 -15.34
CA LEU A 262 3.75 -14.55 -16.40
C LEU A 262 2.31 -15.04 -16.52
N ALA A 263 1.64 -15.34 -15.41
CA ALA A 263 0.24 -15.78 -15.41
C ALA A 263 -0.69 -14.71 -16.03
N THR A 264 -0.52 -13.46 -15.64
CA THR A 264 -1.31 -12.33 -16.19
C THR A 264 -1.07 -12.15 -17.68
N LEU A 265 0.18 -12.22 -18.13
CA LEU A 265 0.51 -12.15 -19.56
C LEU A 265 -0.20 -13.27 -20.34
N VAL A 266 -0.11 -14.51 -19.87
CA VAL A 266 -0.75 -15.67 -20.52
C VAL A 266 -2.26 -15.54 -20.53
N VAL A 267 -2.87 -15.20 -19.40
CA VAL A 267 -4.33 -15.06 -19.29
C VAL A 267 -4.84 -13.96 -20.21
N THR A 268 -4.19 -12.79 -20.25
CA THR A 268 -4.60 -11.70 -21.14
C THR A 268 -4.40 -12.06 -22.60
N TRP A 269 -3.32 -12.78 -22.94
CA TRP A 269 -3.08 -13.25 -24.29
C TRP A 269 -4.18 -14.19 -24.80
N ILE A 270 -4.57 -15.15 -23.97
CA ILE A 270 -5.66 -16.08 -24.30
C ILE A 270 -7.00 -15.33 -24.43
N ARG A 271 -7.30 -14.42 -23.51
CA ARG A 271 -8.60 -13.71 -23.48
C ARG A 271 -8.76 -12.63 -24.52
N TYR A 272 -7.69 -11.90 -24.83
CA TYR A 272 -7.75 -10.70 -25.70
C TYR A 272 -7.06 -10.92 -27.06
N GLY A 273 -6.48 -12.10 -27.28
CA GLY A 273 -5.73 -12.42 -28.50
C GLY A 273 -4.34 -11.76 -28.58
N LYS A 274 -4.01 -10.89 -27.63
CA LYS A 274 -2.71 -10.24 -27.47
C LYS A 274 -2.45 -10.04 -25.99
N PRO A 275 -1.17 -10.11 -25.54
CA PRO A 275 -0.83 -9.79 -24.15
C PRO A 275 -1.09 -8.31 -23.88
N ASP A 276 -1.76 -8.01 -22.78
CA ASP A 276 -2.01 -6.63 -22.34
C ASP A 276 -0.87 -6.12 -21.46
N VAL A 277 -0.24 -5.03 -21.88
CA VAL A 277 0.94 -4.47 -21.19
C VAL A 277 0.56 -3.92 -19.82
N SER A 278 -0.51 -3.14 -19.73
CA SER A 278 -0.96 -2.50 -18.48
C SER A 278 -1.36 -3.55 -17.45
N MET A 279 -2.12 -4.55 -17.90
CA MET A 279 -2.55 -5.64 -17.03
C MET A 279 -1.37 -6.50 -16.56
N THR A 280 -0.39 -6.74 -17.45
CA THR A 280 0.84 -7.49 -17.11
C THR A 280 1.66 -6.75 -16.05
N PHE A 281 1.72 -5.42 -16.09
CA PHE A 281 2.33 -4.61 -15.04
C PHE A 281 1.56 -4.75 -13.72
N ASN A 282 0.25 -4.68 -13.74
CA ASN A 282 -0.57 -4.94 -12.55
C ASN A 282 -0.42 -6.38 -12.02
N GLY A 283 -0.15 -7.34 -12.90
CA GLY A 283 0.15 -8.72 -12.54
C GLY A 283 1.39 -8.84 -11.63
N SER A 284 2.47 -8.10 -11.96
CA SER A 284 3.66 -8.10 -11.11
C SER A 284 3.37 -7.54 -9.71
N LEU A 285 2.64 -6.44 -9.64
CA LEU A 285 2.23 -5.83 -8.37
C LEU A 285 1.28 -6.74 -7.57
N ALA A 286 0.35 -7.42 -8.25
CA ALA A 286 -0.55 -8.39 -7.62
C ALA A 286 0.20 -9.56 -6.95
N GLY A 287 1.23 -10.07 -7.60
CA GLY A 287 2.10 -11.11 -7.03
C GLY A 287 2.89 -10.62 -5.81
N LEU A 288 3.44 -9.41 -5.91
CA LEU A 288 4.15 -8.74 -4.80
C LEU A 288 3.22 -8.54 -3.60
N VAL A 289 2.02 -8.03 -3.81
CA VAL A 289 1.02 -7.82 -2.76
C VAL A 289 0.60 -9.15 -2.12
N ALA A 290 0.33 -10.17 -2.92
CA ALA A 290 -0.17 -11.45 -2.41
C ALA A 290 0.87 -12.19 -1.56
N ILE A 291 2.16 -12.09 -1.90
CA ILE A 291 3.22 -12.79 -1.15
C ILE A 291 3.60 -12.07 0.15
N THR A 292 3.30 -10.78 0.27
CA THR A 292 3.79 -9.91 1.34
C THR A 292 3.42 -10.39 2.75
N ALA A 293 2.25 -11.04 2.94
CA ALA A 293 1.85 -11.57 4.25
C ALA A 293 2.64 -12.81 4.69
N GLY A 294 3.12 -13.61 3.74
CA GLY A 294 3.71 -14.91 4.06
C GLY A 294 5.11 -15.14 3.48
N CYS A 295 5.77 -14.10 2.97
CA CYS A 295 7.05 -14.21 2.30
C CYS A 295 8.17 -14.80 3.20
N ASP A 296 8.01 -14.71 4.52
CA ASP A 296 8.93 -15.21 5.55
C ASP A 296 8.69 -16.67 5.94
N THR A 297 7.51 -17.24 5.63
CA THR A 297 7.06 -18.54 6.18
C THR A 297 6.68 -19.55 5.10
N VAL A 298 6.50 -19.15 3.84
CA VAL A 298 6.13 -20.07 2.76
C VAL A 298 7.35 -20.55 1.97
N SER A 299 7.27 -21.76 1.39
CA SER A 299 8.33 -22.25 0.50
C SER A 299 8.39 -21.51 -0.83
N ASN A 300 9.52 -21.59 -1.53
CA ASN A 300 9.69 -21.03 -2.88
C ASN A 300 8.64 -21.57 -3.88
N TYR A 301 8.28 -22.85 -3.80
CA TYR A 301 7.23 -23.44 -4.65
C TYR A 301 5.84 -22.88 -4.28
N SER A 302 5.55 -22.71 -3.00
CA SER A 302 4.31 -22.07 -2.54
C SER A 302 4.24 -20.61 -3.02
N ALA A 303 5.35 -19.88 -2.99
CA ALA A 303 5.40 -18.50 -3.50
C ALA A 303 5.09 -18.43 -5.00
N ILE A 304 5.59 -19.37 -5.81
CA ILE A 304 5.23 -19.47 -7.24
C ILE A 304 3.72 -19.71 -7.39
N ILE A 305 3.13 -20.62 -6.60
CA ILE A 305 1.69 -20.92 -6.69
C ILE A 305 0.85 -19.72 -6.26
N ILE A 306 1.23 -19.02 -5.17
CA ILE A 306 0.59 -17.78 -4.73
C ILE A 306 0.63 -16.72 -5.84
N GLY A 307 1.79 -16.56 -6.48
CA GLY A 307 1.95 -15.66 -7.61
C GLY A 307 1.05 -16.02 -8.79
N LEU A 308 0.99 -17.30 -9.20
CA LEU A 308 0.11 -17.74 -10.28
C LEU A 308 -1.37 -17.44 -9.96
N ILE A 309 -1.81 -17.72 -8.73
CA ILE A 309 -3.17 -17.41 -8.27
C ILE A 309 -3.44 -15.90 -8.36
N ALA A 310 -2.53 -15.07 -7.85
CA ALA A 310 -2.68 -13.62 -7.88
C ALA A 310 -2.73 -13.06 -9.31
N GLY A 311 -1.85 -13.56 -10.19
CA GLY A 311 -1.79 -13.12 -11.59
C GLY A 311 -3.02 -13.49 -12.42
N ILE A 312 -3.66 -14.62 -12.13
CA ILE A 312 -4.95 -14.99 -12.73
C ILE A 312 -6.06 -14.13 -12.13
N LEU A 313 -6.09 -14.03 -10.81
CA LEU A 313 -7.15 -13.35 -10.06
C LEU A 313 -7.25 -11.87 -10.41
N VAL A 314 -6.12 -11.17 -10.55
CA VAL A 314 -6.12 -9.73 -10.85
C VAL A 314 -6.82 -9.41 -12.17
N VAL A 315 -6.67 -10.23 -13.20
CA VAL A 315 -7.34 -10.03 -14.51
C VAL A 315 -8.85 -10.09 -14.35
N PHE A 316 -9.35 -11.15 -13.72
CA PHE A 316 -10.79 -11.32 -13.51
C PHE A 316 -11.37 -10.31 -12.55
N SER A 317 -10.61 -9.90 -11.54
CA SER A 317 -11.01 -8.89 -10.57
C SER A 317 -11.16 -7.51 -11.23
N VAL A 318 -10.18 -7.08 -12.04
CA VAL A 318 -10.28 -5.81 -12.79
C VAL A 318 -11.50 -5.83 -13.71
N GLU A 319 -11.70 -6.92 -14.46
CA GLU A 319 -12.90 -7.05 -15.33
C GLU A 319 -14.21 -7.02 -14.53
N PHE A 320 -14.25 -7.66 -13.36
CA PHE A 320 -15.43 -7.66 -12.50
C PHE A 320 -15.77 -6.24 -12.02
N PHE A 321 -14.79 -5.51 -11.46
CA PHE A 321 -15.05 -4.15 -10.98
C PHE A 321 -15.43 -3.21 -12.12
N ASP A 322 -14.76 -3.32 -13.27
CA ASP A 322 -15.02 -2.47 -14.42
C ASP A 322 -16.38 -2.77 -15.09
N LYS A 323 -16.67 -4.03 -15.38
CA LYS A 323 -17.82 -4.42 -16.22
C LYS A 323 -19.07 -4.76 -15.42
N VAL A 324 -18.92 -5.39 -14.24
CA VAL A 324 -20.04 -5.91 -13.43
C VAL A 324 -20.39 -4.96 -12.30
N ALA A 325 -19.45 -4.65 -11.41
CA ALA A 325 -19.67 -3.74 -10.29
C ALA A 325 -19.77 -2.28 -10.72
N LYS A 326 -19.29 -1.94 -11.92
CA LYS A 326 -19.26 -0.60 -12.52
C LYS A 326 -18.59 0.43 -11.58
N ILE A 327 -17.44 0.03 -11.08
CA ILE A 327 -16.56 0.88 -10.27
C ILE A 327 -15.33 1.22 -11.12
N ASP A 328 -15.15 2.49 -11.41
CA ASP A 328 -14.05 2.99 -12.22
C ASP A 328 -12.79 3.14 -11.38
N ASP A 329 -11.85 2.23 -11.59
CA ASP A 329 -10.53 2.22 -10.99
C ASP A 329 -9.46 2.39 -12.08
N PRO A 330 -8.94 3.61 -12.27
CA PRO A 330 -8.03 3.93 -13.36
C PRO A 330 -6.76 3.09 -13.43
N VAL A 331 -6.24 2.67 -12.27
CA VAL A 331 -4.94 1.98 -12.18
C VAL A 331 -5.06 0.52 -11.71
N GLY A 332 -6.25 0.09 -11.32
CA GLY A 332 -6.46 -1.28 -10.83
C GLY A 332 -6.10 -1.50 -9.35
N ALA A 333 -6.02 -0.42 -8.56
CA ALA A 333 -5.60 -0.49 -7.16
C ALA A 333 -6.50 -1.38 -6.29
N ILE A 334 -7.81 -1.38 -6.53
CA ILE A 334 -8.78 -2.23 -5.81
C ILE A 334 -8.43 -3.72 -6.01
N SER A 335 -8.18 -4.11 -7.25
CA SER A 335 -7.86 -5.49 -7.60
C SER A 335 -6.48 -5.92 -7.13
N VAL A 336 -5.48 -5.08 -7.36
CA VAL A 336 -4.08 -5.35 -6.98
C VAL A 336 -3.93 -5.40 -5.47
N HIS A 337 -4.39 -4.36 -4.77
CA HIS A 337 -4.12 -4.23 -3.33
C HIS A 337 -5.25 -4.81 -2.46
N GLY A 338 -6.51 -4.56 -2.81
CA GLY A 338 -7.65 -5.06 -2.05
C GLY A 338 -7.84 -6.58 -2.21
N VAL A 339 -8.05 -7.03 -3.44
CA VAL A 339 -8.38 -8.44 -3.71
C VAL A 339 -7.17 -9.35 -3.57
N CYS A 340 -6.00 -8.97 -4.12
CA CYS A 340 -4.80 -9.81 -3.98
C CYS A 340 -4.22 -9.74 -2.57
N GLY A 341 -4.36 -8.62 -1.83
CA GLY A 341 -3.98 -8.55 -0.41
C GLY A 341 -4.85 -9.44 0.46
N PHE A 342 -6.18 -9.38 0.28
CA PHE A 342 -7.14 -10.29 0.91
C PHE A 342 -6.76 -11.77 0.67
N THR A 343 -6.56 -12.11 -0.60
CA THR A 343 -6.27 -13.49 -1.00
C THR A 343 -4.91 -13.96 -0.47
N GLY A 344 -3.88 -13.12 -0.57
CA GLY A 344 -2.53 -13.44 -0.11
C GLY A 344 -2.48 -13.75 1.38
N SER A 345 -3.14 -12.94 2.20
CA SER A 345 -3.21 -13.18 3.64
C SER A 345 -3.96 -14.47 4.00
N ILE A 346 -5.00 -14.84 3.26
CA ILE A 346 -5.67 -16.14 3.45
C ILE A 346 -4.75 -17.29 3.04
N LEU A 347 -3.99 -17.14 1.95
CA LEU A 347 -3.09 -18.18 1.45
C LEU A 347 -1.92 -18.47 2.41
N VAL A 348 -1.59 -17.58 3.34
CA VAL A 348 -0.68 -17.90 4.46
C VAL A 348 -1.19 -19.12 5.23
N GLY A 349 -2.49 -19.15 5.58
CA GLY A 349 -3.08 -20.27 6.30
C GLY A 349 -3.23 -21.56 5.48
N VAL A 350 -2.97 -21.50 4.17
CA VAL A 350 -2.97 -22.68 3.28
C VAL A 350 -1.55 -23.22 3.06
N PHE A 351 -0.57 -22.34 2.93
CA PHE A 351 0.78 -22.70 2.49
C PHE A 351 1.84 -22.63 3.59
N SER A 352 1.58 -21.90 4.69
CA SER A 352 2.50 -21.90 5.84
C SER A 352 2.26 -23.11 6.72
N PRO A 353 3.32 -23.76 7.23
CA PRO A 353 3.19 -24.82 8.21
C PRO A 353 2.87 -24.32 9.63
N GLU A 354 2.99 -23.02 9.87
CA GLU A 354 2.92 -22.42 11.21
C GLU A 354 1.56 -21.78 11.51
N TYR A 355 0.84 -21.32 10.50
CA TYR A 355 -0.37 -20.53 10.68
C TYR A 355 -1.63 -21.23 10.15
N THR A 356 -2.75 -21.06 10.83
CA THR A 356 -3.99 -21.77 10.48
C THR A 356 -4.88 -20.96 9.55
N LEU A 357 -5.53 -21.61 8.61
CA LEU A 357 -6.51 -20.97 7.72
C LEU A 357 -7.62 -20.26 8.50
N LYS A 358 -8.08 -20.86 9.62
CA LYS A 358 -9.13 -20.27 10.46
C LYS A 358 -8.72 -18.90 10.99
N THR A 359 -7.51 -18.79 11.54
CA THR A 359 -7.00 -17.53 12.11
C THR A 359 -6.85 -16.47 11.02
N GLN A 360 -6.31 -16.86 9.85
CA GLN A 360 -6.15 -15.94 8.72
C GLN A 360 -7.51 -15.42 8.20
N VAL A 361 -8.51 -16.29 8.05
CA VAL A 361 -9.86 -15.88 7.62
C VAL A 361 -10.49 -14.91 8.63
N ILE A 362 -10.41 -15.20 9.94
CA ILE A 362 -10.95 -14.30 10.96
C ILE A 362 -10.26 -12.94 10.90
N GLY A 363 -8.93 -12.91 10.85
CA GLY A 363 -8.17 -11.66 10.84
C GLY A 363 -8.47 -10.81 9.61
N VAL A 364 -8.47 -11.44 8.43
CA VAL A 364 -8.79 -10.76 7.18
C VAL A 364 -10.20 -10.18 7.19
N LEU A 365 -11.22 -10.99 7.55
CA LEU A 365 -12.62 -10.53 7.56
C LEU A 365 -12.85 -9.42 8.58
N SER A 366 -12.29 -9.54 9.78
CA SER A 366 -12.41 -8.48 10.81
C SER A 366 -11.77 -7.16 10.36
N THR A 367 -10.63 -7.24 9.67
CA THR A 367 -9.99 -6.04 9.11
C THR A 367 -10.84 -5.46 7.97
N VAL A 368 -11.40 -6.29 7.08
CA VAL A 368 -12.34 -5.85 6.04
C VAL A 368 -13.51 -5.09 6.64
N ASP A 369 -14.17 -5.68 7.64
CA ASP A 369 -15.35 -5.07 8.28
C ASP A 369 -15.03 -3.70 8.89
N TYR A 370 -13.94 -3.61 9.65
CA TYR A 370 -13.51 -2.35 10.26
C TYR A 370 -13.18 -1.28 9.20
N VAL A 371 -12.34 -1.62 8.22
CA VAL A 371 -11.91 -0.68 7.19
C VAL A 371 -13.06 -0.22 6.32
N LEU A 372 -13.98 -1.14 5.97
CA LEU A 372 -15.17 -0.81 5.19
C LEU A 372 -16.05 0.21 5.91
N VAL A 373 -16.35 -0.03 7.19
CA VAL A 373 -17.15 0.88 8.01
C VAL A 373 -16.49 2.25 8.14
N MET A 374 -15.20 2.27 8.49
CA MET A 374 -14.47 3.52 8.68
C MET A 374 -14.30 4.29 7.38
N ALA A 375 -14.02 3.62 6.28
CA ALA A 375 -13.93 4.26 4.96
C ALA A 375 -15.27 4.88 4.54
N ILE A 376 -16.40 4.17 4.73
CA ILE A 376 -17.73 4.73 4.45
C ILE A 376 -17.98 5.99 5.28
N ILE A 377 -17.65 5.98 6.56
CA ILE A 377 -17.80 7.14 7.45
C ILE A 377 -16.94 8.30 6.94
N VAL A 378 -15.64 8.08 6.76
CA VAL A 378 -14.68 9.12 6.36
C VAL A 378 -15.06 9.73 5.00
N PHE A 379 -15.23 8.90 3.97
CA PHE A 379 -15.56 9.41 2.63
C PHE A 379 -16.93 10.09 2.57
N THR A 380 -17.92 9.59 3.34
CA THR A 380 -19.23 10.24 3.41
C THR A 380 -19.17 11.61 4.10
N ILE A 381 -18.39 11.73 5.18
CA ILE A 381 -18.20 13.02 5.85
C ILE A 381 -17.52 14.02 4.91
N ILE A 382 -16.44 13.61 4.25
CA ILE A 382 -15.72 14.46 3.31
C ILE A 382 -16.63 14.89 2.15
N ASP A 383 -17.40 13.95 1.57
CA ASP A 383 -18.30 14.25 0.47
C ASP A 383 -19.39 15.26 0.87
N LYS A 384 -19.97 15.11 2.06
CA LYS A 384 -21.02 16.00 2.56
C LYS A 384 -20.53 17.36 3.07
N THR A 385 -19.24 17.50 3.33
CA THR A 385 -18.65 18.76 3.86
C THR A 385 -17.97 19.58 2.78
N VAL A 386 -16.90 19.04 2.19
CA VAL A 386 -16.10 19.73 1.16
C VAL A 386 -16.39 19.26 -0.26
N GLY A 387 -17.07 18.12 -0.38
CA GLY A 387 -17.31 17.42 -1.63
C GLY A 387 -16.10 16.63 -2.09
N LEU A 388 -16.31 15.41 -2.58
CA LEU A 388 -15.22 14.55 -3.08
C LEU A 388 -14.84 14.89 -4.51
N ARG A 389 -15.85 15.18 -5.37
CA ARG A 389 -15.65 15.29 -6.81
C ARG A 389 -15.49 16.75 -7.25
N VAL A 390 -14.59 16.96 -8.19
CA VAL A 390 -14.46 18.22 -8.94
C VAL A 390 -15.69 18.46 -9.83
N THR A 391 -15.84 19.68 -10.36
CA THR A 391 -16.90 20.00 -11.31
C THR A 391 -16.67 19.26 -12.64
N LYS A 392 -17.74 19.18 -13.45
CA LYS A 392 -17.63 18.57 -14.80
C LYS A 392 -16.64 19.29 -15.70
N GLU A 393 -16.54 20.62 -15.59
CA GLU A 393 -15.62 21.43 -16.37
C GLU A 393 -14.18 21.14 -15.97
N GLU A 394 -13.86 21.17 -14.68
CA GLU A 394 -12.54 20.84 -14.15
C GLU A 394 -12.08 19.43 -14.55
N GLU A 395 -12.98 18.43 -14.50
CA GLU A 395 -12.67 17.05 -14.91
C GLU A 395 -12.39 16.94 -16.42
N LEU A 396 -13.11 17.72 -17.25
CA LEU A 396 -12.91 17.72 -18.70
C LEU A 396 -11.63 18.44 -19.11
N ASP A 397 -11.32 19.55 -18.48
CA ASP A 397 -10.13 20.34 -18.80
C ASP A 397 -8.85 19.73 -18.23
N GLY A 398 -8.93 19.17 -17.02
CA GLY A 398 -7.81 18.55 -16.30
C GLY A 398 -7.45 19.23 -15.00
N LEU A 399 -7.06 18.43 -14.02
CA LEU A 399 -6.82 18.89 -12.64
C LEU A 399 -5.51 19.66 -12.50
N ASP A 400 -4.55 19.50 -13.40
CA ASP A 400 -3.29 20.24 -13.36
C ASP A 400 -3.53 21.74 -13.41
N ILE A 401 -4.41 22.18 -14.30
CA ILE A 401 -4.72 23.61 -14.48
C ILE A 401 -5.61 24.12 -13.35
N HIS A 402 -6.69 23.40 -13.02
CA HIS A 402 -7.69 23.90 -12.08
C HIS A 402 -7.25 23.81 -10.62
N GLU A 403 -6.56 22.75 -10.24
CA GLU A 403 -6.12 22.57 -8.84
C GLU A 403 -4.73 23.15 -8.56
N HIS A 404 -3.86 23.30 -9.59
CA HIS A 404 -2.47 23.69 -9.40
C HIS A 404 -1.99 24.86 -10.28
N GLY A 405 -2.80 25.31 -11.26
CA GLY A 405 -2.46 26.43 -12.13
C GLY A 405 -1.26 26.17 -13.07
N CYS A 406 -0.92 24.92 -13.32
CA CYS A 406 0.23 24.55 -14.15
C CYS A 406 -0.10 23.35 -15.04
N SER A 407 0.78 23.05 -16.00
CA SER A 407 0.74 21.82 -16.79
C SER A 407 2.04 21.06 -16.56
N ALA A 408 1.95 19.74 -16.32
CA ALA A 408 3.15 18.90 -16.19
C ALA A 408 3.97 18.81 -17.51
N TYR A 409 3.34 19.13 -18.66
CA TYR A 409 3.94 19.06 -19.99
C TYR A 409 3.79 20.41 -20.71
N ALA A 410 4.41 21.46 -20.18
CA ALA A 410 4.24 22.84 -20.62
C ALA A 410 4.55 23.09 -22.10
N ASP A 411 5.51 22.34 -22.67
CA ASP A 411 5.94 22.51 -24.07
C ASP A 411 5.20 21.58 -25.06
N PHE A 412 4.33 20.70 -24.57
CA PHE A 412 3.53 19.82 -25.41
C PHE A 412 2.10 20.35 -25.54
N ASN A 413 1.77 20.94 -26.68
CA ASN A 413 0.40 21.28 -27.03
C ASN A 413 -0.37 20.01 -27.37
N PHE A 414 -1.09 19.45 -26.42
CA PHE A 414 -2.08 18.41 -26.71
C PHE A 414 -3.25 19.09 -27.44
N ARG A 415 -3.24 19.04 -28.78
CA ARG A 415 -4.47 19.33 -29.53
C ARG A 415 -5.44 18.19 -29.25
N LEU A 416 -6.47 18.47 -28.48
CA LEU A 416 -7.62 17.58 -28.26
C LEU A 416 -8.42 17.41 -29.55
#